data_829e397bfcb18d9b1ec327165aca4625
#
_entry.id   829e397bfcb18d9b1ec327165aca4625
#
_cell.length_a   1.000
_cell.length_b   1.000
_cell.length_c   1.000
_cell.angle_alpha   90.00
_cell.angle_beta   90.00
_cell.angle_gamma   90.00
#
_symmetry.space_group_name_H-M   'P 1'
#
loop_
_entity.id
_entity.type
_entity.pdbx_description
1 polymer ?
#
loop_
_entity_poly.entity_id
_entity_poly.type
_entity_poly.pdbx_seq_one_letter_code
_entity_poly.pdbx_strand_id
1 'polypeptide(L)'
;MKKVYTRNTLLTGTHYEAGYRLGTQYAAIPQLKSCYTAGYPGFGTEEWEKASALFSQWCPGLNEELQGVADALKTRPQNLVYYAMTWLHPGCSHISLLPSMTKDGRPKVARNYEFNDAFEDFNVIKTSIQGAYTHIGTSVLGLGRDDGF
;
A
#
# COMPACT_ATOMS: atom_id res chain seq x y z
N MET A 1 -29.74 1.11 -5.00
CA MET A 1 -28.40 1.23 -5.57
C MET A 1 -27.51 1.84 -4.50
N LYS A 2 -26.43 1.14 -4.09
CA LYS A 2 -25.47 1.62 -3.07
C LYS A 2 -24.64 2.75 -3.69
N LYS A 3 -24.61 3.91 -3.05
CA LYS A 3 -23.69 4.99 -3.48
C LYS A 3 -22.30 4.68 -2.97
N VAL A 4 -21.32 4.72 -3.86
CA VAL A 4 -19.90 4.54 -3.55
C VAL A 4 -19.21 5.88 -3.73
N TYR A 5 -18.43 6.28 -2.73
CA TYR A 5 -17.63 7.50 -2.77
C TYR A 5 -16.17 7.10 -2.89
N THR A 6 -15.52 7.53 -3.96
CA THR A 6 -14.09 7.33 -4.13
C THR A 6 -13.31 8.46 -3.46
N ARG A 7 -12.19 8.11 -2.86
CA ARG A 7 -11.20 9.08 -2.36
C ARG A 7 -10.00 9.09 -3.30
N ASN A 8 -9.35 10.22 -3.39
CA ASN A 8 -8.08 10.35 -4.10
C ASN A 8 -7.02 10.84 -3.11
N THR A 9 -5.97 10.08 -2.93
CA THR A 9 -4.84 10.41 -2.07
C THR A 9 -3.61 10.69 -2.92
N LEU A 10 -2.92 11.79 -2.65
CA LEU A 10 -1.64 12.13 -3.24
C LEU A 10 -0.54 12.01 -2.18
N LEU A 11 0.38 11.09 -2.39
CA LEU A 11 1.59 10.93 -1.58
C LEU A 11 2.77 11.53 -2.34
N THR A 12 3.49 12.44 -1.69
CA THR A 12 4.65 13.15 -2.27
C THR A 12 5.73 13.35 -1.21
N GLY A 13 6.93 13.62 -1.64
CA GLY A 13 8.09 13.86 -0.78
C GLY A 13 9.03 12.67 -0.78
N THR A 14 9.65 12.38 0.36
CA THR A 14 10.46 11.19 0.59
C THR A 14 9.60 9.96 0.86
N HIS A 15 10.17 8.77 0.81
CA HIS A 15 9.51 7.53 1.20
C HIS A 15 8.96 7.61 2.63
N TYR A 16 9.75 8.12 3.57
CA TYR A 16 9.34 8.32 4.95
C TYR A 16 8.13 9.26 5.07
N GLU A 17 8.15 10.41 4.39
CA GLU A 17 7.04 11.38 4.44
C GLU A 17 5.75 10.83 3.84
N ALA A 18 5.86 10.06 2.75
CA ALA A 18 4.72 9.39 2.15
C ALA A 18 4.11 8.37 3.13
N GLY A 19 4.96 7.56 3.76
CA GLY A 19 4.56 6.61 4.79
C GLY A 19 3.92 7.29 6.00
N TYR A 20 4.51 8.39 6.49
CA TYR A 20 3.98 9.13 7.62
C TYR A 20 2.59 9.71 7.35
N ARG A 21 2.37 10.26 6.14
CA ARG A 21 1.05 10.76 5.71
C ARG A 21 0.03 9.64 5.66
N LEU A 22 0.41 8.49 5.12
CA LEU A 22 -0.46 7.32 5.04
C LEU A 22 -0.83 6.82 6.44
N GLY A 23 0.15 6.66 7.32
CA GLY A 23 -0.05 6.28 8.72
C GLY A 23 -0.94 7.24 9.49
N THR A 24 -0.85 8.55 9.21
CA THR A 24 -1.74 9.55 9.80
C THR A 24 -3.20 9.34 9.39
N GLN A 25 -3.45 8.96 8.13
CA GLN A 25 -4.80 8.61 7.67
C GLN A 25 -5.31 7.35 8.38
N TYR A 26 -4.46 6.34 8.55
CA TYR A 26 -4.82 5.11 9.27
C TYR A 26 -5.07 5.35 10.74
N ALA A 27 -4.32 6.25 11.37
CA ALA A 27 -4.52 6.63 12.77
C ALA A 27 -5.91 7.22 13.04
N ALA A 28 -6.53 7.83 12.03
CA ALA A 28 -7.87 8.40 12.13
C ALA A 28 -8.99 7.33 12.07
N ILE A 29 -8.67 6.08 11.73
CA ILE A 29 -9.62 4.96 11.62
C ILE A 29 -9.31 3.97 12.77
N PRO A 30 -10.14 3.92 13.84
CA PRO A 30 -9.83 3.13 15.03
C PRO A 30 -9.54 1.65 14.76
N GLN A 31 -10.27 1.04 13.82
CA GLN A 31 -10.10 -0.36 13.43
C GLN A 31 -8.73 -0.60 12.81
N LEU A 32 -8.30 0.25 11.89
CA LEU A 32 -6.98 0.14 11.25
C LEU A 32 -5.86 0.37 12.26
N LYS A 33 -6.00 1.42 13.08
CA LYS A 33 -5.04 1.68 14.16
C LYS A 33 -4.89 0.47 15.06
N SER A 34 -5.98 -0.12 15.51
CA SER A 34 -5.96 -1.32 16.37
C SER A 34 -5.25 -2.48 15.70
N CYS A 35 -5.56 -2.77 14.43
CA CYS A 35 -4.91 -3.84 13.67
C CYS A 35 -3.38 -3.63 13.58
N TYR A 36 -2.95 -2.45 13.18
CA TYR A 36 -1.53 -2.18 12.96
C TYR A 36 -0.71 -2.01 14.24
N THR A 37 -1.34 -1.77 15.39
CA THR A 37 -0.62 -1.65 16.67
C THR A 37 -0.63 -2.93 17.50
N ALA A 38 -1.46 -3.91 17.16
CA ALA A 38 -1.61 -5.13 17.93
C ALA A 38 -0.37 -6.03 17.92
N GLY A 39 0.44 -5.96 16.86
CA GLY A 39 1.54 -6.92 16.65
C GLY A 39 1.03 -8.32 16.33
N TYR A 40 1.97 -9.20 15.98
CA TYR A 40 1.66 -10.61 15.73
C TYR A 40 2.66 -11.51 16.45
N PRO A 41 2.21 -12.46 17.28
CA PRO A 41 3.10 -13.28 18.12
C PRO A 41 4.12 -14.13 17.37
N GLY A 42 3.84 -14.46 16.11
CA GLY A 42 4.74 -15.25 15.26
C GLY A 42 5.66 -14.43 14.35
N PHE A 43 5.65 -13.11 14.48
CA PHE A 43 6.48 -12.21 13.68
C PHE A 43 7.26 -11.26 14.58
N GLY A 44 8.44 -11.71 14.99
CA GLY A 44 9.28 -10.99 15.92
C GLY A 44 10.41 -10.21 15.25
N THR A 45 11.44 -9.93 16.00
CA THR A 45 12.61 -9.17 15.55
C THR A 45 13.37 -9.89 14.45
N GLU A 46 13.55 -11.20 14.57
CA GLU A 46 14.30 -12.01 13.60
C GLU A 46 13.59 -12.03 12.22
N GLU A 47 12.27 -12.24 12.21
CA GLU A 47 11.47 -12.22 10.99
C GLU A 47 11.50 -10.83 10.34
N TRP A 48 11.44 -9.78 11.16
CA TRP A 48 11.56 -8.41 10.69
C TRP A 48 12.93 -8.13 10.06
N GLU A 49 14.02 -8.55 10.69
CA GLU A 49 15.38 -8.37 10.15
C GLU A 49 15.52 -9.03 8.79
N LYS A 50 15.02 -10.26 8.63
CA LYS A 50 15.01 -10.97 7.35
C LYS A 50 14.17 -10.23 6.29
N ALA A 51 12.97 -9.81 6.64
CA ALA A 51 12.08 -9.08 5.74
C ALA A 51 12.66 -7.72 5.33
N SER A 52 13.20 -6.95 6.29
CA SER A 52 13.77 -5.63 6.03
C SER A 52 15.03 -5.69 5.18
N ALA A 53 15.84 -6.75 5.31
CA ALA A 53 16.98 -7.00 4.44
C ALA A 53 16.55 -7.26 2.99
N LEU A 54 15.50 -8.07 2.78
CA LEU A 54 14.92 -8.29 1.44
C LEU A 54 14.35 -7.01 0.86
N PHE A 55 13.68 -6.19 1.66
CA PHE A 55 13.13 -4.91 1.20
C PHE A 55 14.24 -3.94 0.82
N SER A 56 15.34 -3.87 1.58
CA SER A 56 16.51 -3.06 1.21
C SER A 56 17.10 -3.45 -0.13
N GLN A 57 17.10 -4.75 -0.44
CA GLN A 57 17.67 -5.28 -1.67
C GLN A 57 16.73 -5.09 -2.89
N TRP A 58 15.44 -5.35 -2.73
CA TRP A 58 14.51 -5.48 -3.85
C TRP A 58 13.45 -4.38 -3.94
N CYS A 59 13.22 -3.66 -2.85
CA CYS A 59 12.20 -2.61 -2.75
C CYS A 59 12.78 -1.34 -2.12
N PRO A 60 13.70 -0.64 -2.79
CA PRO A 60 14.34 0.56 -2.24
C PRO A 60 13.31 1.59 -1.75
N GLY A 61 13.48 2.07 -0.53
CA GLY A 61 12.60 3.05 0.10
C GLY A 61 11.43 2.45 0.89
N LEU A 62 11.19 1.14 0.79
CA LEU A 62 10.09 0.49 1.51
C LEU A 62 10.27 0.53 3.03
N ASN A 63 11.49 0.32 3.50
CA ASN A 63 11.77 0.35 4.93
C ASN A 63 11.52 1.75 5.52
N GLU A 64 11.90 2.80 4.81
CA GLU A 64 11.67 4.19 5.21
C GLU A 64 10.17 4.52 5.23
N GLU A 65 9.43 4.03 4.25
CA GLU A 65 7.98 4.22 4.19
C GLU A 65 7.27 3.50 5.34
N LEU A 66 7.63 2.23 5.59
CA LEU A 66 7.12 1.47 6.74
C LEU A 66 7.45 2.14 8.07
N GLN A 67 8.66 2.71 8.20
CA GLN A 67 9.03 3.48 9.39
C GLN A 67 8.14 4.72 9.54
N GLY A 68 7.89 5.45 8.47
CA GLY A 68 6.97 6.60 8.49
C GLY A 68 5.56 6.24 8.94
N VAL A 69 5.01 5.14 8.42
CA VAL A 69 3.69 4.63 8.85
C VAL A 69 3.72 4.25 10.33
N ALA A 70 4.75 3.53 10.77
CA ALA A 70 4.88 3.07 12.15
C ALA A 70 4.95 4.25 13.13
N ASP A 71 5.74 5.28 12.82
CA ASP A 71 5.89 6.47 13.65
C ASP A 71 4.56 7.23 13.78
N ALA A 72 3.83 7.39 12.68
CA ALA A 72 2.52 8.03 12.70
C ALA A 72 1.49 7.27 13.54
N LEU A 73 1.55 5.94 13.53
CA LEU A 73 0.69 5.06 14.30
C LEU A 73 1.18 4.85 15.75
N LYS A 74 2.41 5.30 16.08
CA LYS A 74 3.10 5.04 17.36
C LYS A 74 3.26 3.54 17.62
N THR A 75 3.71 2.81 16.63
CA THR A 75 3.94 1.37 16.65
C THR A 75 5.32 1.03 16.08
N ARG A 76 5.60 -0.24 15.86
CA ARG A 76 6.85 -0.73 15.26
C ARG A 76 6.60 -1.18 13.82
N PRO A 77 7.58 -1.05 12.90
CA PRO A 77 7.43 -1.53 11.52
C PRO A 77 7.06 -3.01 11.40
N GLN A 78 7.52 -3.86 12.33
CA GLN A 78 7.16 -5.29 12.37
C GLN A 78 5.65 -5.52 12.38
N ASN A 79 4.91 -4.68 13.08
CA ASN A 79 3.46 -4.81 13.20
C ASN A 79 2.73 -4.58 11.87
N LEU A 80 3.34 -3.80 10.97
CA LEU A 80 2.78 -3.46 9.66
C LEU A 80 2.99 -4.57 8.65
N VAL A 81 4.17 -5.17 8.65
CA VAL A 81 4.62 -6.13 7.62
C VAL A 81 3.82 -7.42 7.66
N TYR A 82 3.45 -7.89 8.83
CA TYR A 82 2.68 -9.12 8.98
C TYR A 82 1.37 -9.09 8.16
N TYR A 83 0.64 -8.00 8.23
CA TYR A 83 -0.61 -7.87 7.48
C TYR A 83 -0.40 -7.85 5.96
N ALA A 84 0.66 -7.21 5.49
CA ALA A 84 1.00 -7.20 4.08
C ALA A 84 1.37 -8.59 3.54
N MET A 85 1.95 -9.46 4.36
CA MET A 85 2.45 -10.76 3.91
C MET A 85 1.42 -11.90 3.96
N THR A 86 0.38 -11.81 4.78
CA THR A 86 -0.48 -12.97 5.08
C THR A 86 -1.88 -12.90 4.49
N TRP A 87 -2.36 -11.74 4.09
CA TRP A 87 -3.76 -11.54 3.71
C TRP A 87 -4.02 -11.46 2.22
N LEU A 88 -3.01 -11.27 1.40
CA LEU A 88 -3.18 -11.13 -0.04
C LEU A 88 -3.09 -12.49 -0.73
N HIS A 89 -4.21 -13.19 -0.80
CA HIS A 89 -4.42 -14.15 -1.86
C HIS A 89 -4.91 -13.38 -3.10
N PRO A 90 -4.08 -13.27 -4.15
CA PRO A 90 -4.47 -12.52 -5.34
C PRO A 90 -5.63 -13.21 -6.05
N GLY A 91 -6.72 -12.49 -6.23
CA GLY A 91 -7.88 -12.90 -7.01
C GLY A 91 -8.20 -11.93 -8.14
N CYS A 92 -7.22 -11.08 -8.51
CA CYS A 92 -7.42 -10.01 -9.49
C CYS A 92 -6.79 -10.35 -10.83
N SER A 93 -7.34 -9.82 -11.91
CA SER A 93 -6.78 -9.93 -13.25
C SER A 93 -6.33 -8.59 -13.79
N HIS A 94 -5.21 -8.59 -14.52
CA HIS A 94 -4.64 -7.43 -15.18
C HIS A 94 -4.55 -7.65 -16.68
N ILE A 95 -4.80 -6.60 -17.45
CA ILE A 95 -4.56 -6.56 -18.90
C ILE A 95 -3.70 -5.33 -19.19
N SER A 96 -2.52 -5.54 -19.74
CA SER A 96 -1.64 -4.47 -20.20
C SER A 96 -1.62 -4.45 -21.72
N LEU A 97 -1.91 -3.29 -22.32
CA LEU A 97 -1.86 -3.05 -23.76
C LEU A 97 -0.63 -2.25 -24.09
N LEU A 98 0.17 -2.76 -25.02
CA LEU A 98 1.32 -2.04 -25.55
C LEU A 98 0.87 -0.82 -26.38
N PRO A 99 1.70 0.22 -26.52
CA PRO A 99 1.39 1.39 -27.34
C PRO A 99 0.95 1.06 -28.77
N SER A 100 1.55 0.03 -29.37
CA SER A 100 1.22 -0.45 -30.71
C SER A 100 -0.19 -1.02 -30.85
N MET A 101 -0.83 -1.38 -29.74
CA MET A 101 -2.18 -1.98 -29.68
C MET A 101 -3.26 -0.95 -29.32
N THR A 102 -2.89 0.30 -29.10
CA THR A 102 -3.82 1.35 -28.68
C THR A 102 -3.96 2.42 -29.77
N LYS A 103 -5.17 2.94 -29.95
CA LYS A 103 -5.47 3.94 -30.98
C LYS A 103 -4.68 5.25 -30.80
N ASP A 104 -4.37 5.60 -29.56
CA ASP A 104 -3.65 6.82 -29.18
C ASP A 104 -2.14 6.61 -28.97
N GLY A 105 -1.62 5.41 -29.26
CA GLY A 105 -0.20 5.09 -29.11
C GLY A 105 0.31 5.14 -27.66
N ARG A 106 -0.57 5.07 -26.67
CA ARG A 106 -0.17 5.09 -25.24
C ARG A 106 -0.38 3.72 -24.60
N PRO A 107 0.52 3.29 -23.70
CA PRO A 107 0.30 2.08 -22.92
C PRO A 107 -0.97 2.24 -22.08
N LYS A 108 -1.74 1.18 -21.97
CA LYS A 108 -2.94 1.16 -21.11
C LYS A 108 -2.94 -0.07 -20.25
N VAL A 109 -3.37 0.09 -19.01
CA VAL A 109 -3.57 -0.99 -18.06
C VAL A 109 -5.04 -0.97 -17.63
N ALA A 110 -5.67 -2.13 -17.69
CA ALA A 110 -6.97 -2.36 -17.08
C ALA A 110 -6.84 -3.43 -16.00
N ARG A 111 -7.54 -3.24 -14.91
CA ARG A 111 -7.59 -4.17 -13.80
C ARG A 111 -9.03 -4.51 -13.46
N ASN A 112 -9.29 -5.79 -13.28
CA ASN A 112 -10.47 -6.26 -12.59
C ASN A 112 -10.09 -6.57 -11.14
N TYR A 113 -10.76 -5.90 -10.20
CA TYR A 113 -10.51 -6.03 -8.78
C TYR A 113 -11.56 -6.97 -8.20
N GLU A 114 -11.15 -8.18 -7.88
CA GLU A 114 -12.03 -9.22 -7.34
C GLU A 114 -11.75 -9.42 -5.85
N PHE A 115 -12.33 -8.57 -5.03
CA PHE A 115 -12.21 -8.65 -3.59
C PHE A 115 -13.54 -8.34 -2.90
N ASN A 116 -13.64 -8.67 -1.62
CA ASN A 116 -14.84 -8.42 -0.85
C ASN A 116 -15.05 -6.91 -0.64
N ASP A 117 -16.19 -6.39 -1.05
CA ASP A 117 -16.53 -4.97 -0.95
C ASP A 117 -16.59 -4.43 0.49
N ALA A 118 -16.64 -5.31 1.48
CA ALA A 118 -16.53 -4.94 2.90
C ALA A 118 -15.12 -4.49 3.29
N PHE A 119 -14.11 -4.88 2.52
CA PHE A 119 -12.71 -4.50 2.74
C PHE A 119 -12.22 -3.41 1.77
N GLU A 120 -13.06 -2.98 0.85
CA GLU A 120 -12.73 -1.95 -0.14
C GLU A 120 -12.96 -0.56 0.44
N ASP A 121 -11.95 0.28 0.43
CA ASP A 121 -12.03 1.67 0.88
C ASP A 121 -12.21 2.67 -0.26
N PHE A 122 -12.23 2.19 -1.50
CA PHE A 122 -12.43 2.99 -2.72
C PHE A 122 -11.47 4.18 -2.82
N ASN A 123 -10.25 4.00 -2.34
CA ASN A 123 -9.24 5.03 -2.35
C ASN A 123 -8.24 4.78 -3.49
N VAL A 124 -8.08 5.76 -4.36
CA VAL A 124 -7.05 5.78 -5.39
C VAL A 124 -5.88 6.58 -4.87
N ILE A 125 -4.72 5.94 -4.77
CA ILE A 125 -3.49 6.56 -4.28
C ILE A 125 -2.56 6.84 -5.46
N LYS A 126 -2.18 8.09 -5.64
CA LYS A 126 -1.07 8.49 -6.50
C LYS A 126 0.14 8.73 -5.64
N THR A 127 1.21 7.99 -5.88
CA THR A 127 2.48 8.11 -5.18
C THR A 127 3.52 8.71 -6.12
N SER A 128 4.12 9.81 -5.72
CA SER A 128 5.16 10.52 -6.47
C SER A 128 6.28 10.90 -5.52
N ILE A 129 7.25 10.01 -5.40
CA ILE A 129 8.38 10.12 -4.47
C ILE A 129 9.62 10.58 -5.23
N GLN A 130 10.40 11.42 -4.61
CA GLN A 130 11.65 11.91 -5.18
C GLN A 130 12.62 10.75 -5.47
N GLY A 131 13.09 10.65 -6.71
CA GLY A 131 14.03 9.61 -7.15
C GLY A 131 13.37 8.25 -7.48
N ALA A 132 12.04 8.15 -7.42
CA ALA A 132 11.29 6.94 -7.78
C ALA A 132 10.29 7.20 -8.91
N TYR A 133 9.83 6.14 -9.58
CA TYR A 133 8.77 6.24 -10.56
C TYR A 133 7.44 6.58 -9.90
N THR A 134 6.73 7.55 -10.50
CA THR A 134 5.36 7.82 -10.10
C THR A 134 4.46 6.64 -10.47
N HIS A 135 3.65 6.21 -9.52
CA HIS A 135 2.67 5.15 -9.76
C HIS A 135 1.30 5.52 -9.19
N ILE A 136 0.30 4.75 -9.57
CA ILE A 136 -1.07 4.91 -9.11
C ILE A 136 -1.67 3.53 -8.82
N GLY A 137 -2.44 3.41 -7.77
CA GLY A 137 -3.06 2.16 -7.36
C GLY A 137 -4.29 2.36 -6.50
N THR A 138 -4.89 1.28 -6.08
CA THR A 138 -6.02 1.28 -5.15
C THR A 138 -5.58 0.73 -3.80
N SER A 139 -6.12 1.23 -2.71
CA SER A 139 -5.88 0.66 -1.38
C SER A 139 -7.02 -0.23 -0.93
N VAL A 140 -6.71 -1.18 -0.06
CA VAL A 140 -7.67 -2.08 0.57
C VAL A 140 -7.67 -1.80 2.06
N LEU A 141 -8.71 -1.15 2.58
CA LEU A 141 -8.89 -0.79 4.00
C LEU A 141 -7.61 -0.31 4.69
N GLY A 142 -6.78 0.38 3.96
CA GLY A 142 -5.50 0.80 4.50
C GLY A 142 -4.59 -0.35 4.92
N LEU A 143 -4.72 -1.55 4.35
CA LEU A 143 -3.77 -2.65 4.54
C LEU A 143 -2.39 -2.31 3.95
N GLY A 144 -2.15 -1.04 3.87
CA GLY A 144 -0.85 -0.46 3.82
C GLY A 144 -0.33 -0.12 2.47
N ARG A 145 -0.91 -0.51 1.37
CA ARG A 145 -0.36 -0.12 0.07
C ARG A 145 -1.39 -0.11 -1.02
N ASP A 146 -1.16 0.81 -1.93
CA ASP A 146 -1.67 0.63 -3.25
C ASP A 146 -1.05 -0.65 -3.84
N ASP A 147 -1.85 -1.41 -4.47
CA ASP A 147 -1.44 -2.52 -5.31
C ASP A 147 -1.01 -2.00 -6.69
N GLY A 148 -0.17 -0.98 -6.66
CA GLY A 148 0.21 -0.08 -7.75
C GLY A 148 0.66 -0.73 -9.05
N PHE A 149 0.46 0.03 -10.09
CA PHE A 149 0.94 -0.25 -11.44
C PHE A 149 2.17 0.60 -11.77
#